data_2e0fe9e09efe9ad2b67016451ff223da
#
_entry.id   2e0fe9e09efe9ad2b67016451ff223da
#
_cell.length_a   1.000
_cell.length_b   1.000
_cell.length_c   1.000
_cell.angle_alpha   90.00
_cell.angle_beta   90.00
_cell.angle_gamma   90.00
#
_symmetry.space_group_name_H-M   'P 1'
#
loop_
_entity.id
_entity.type
_entity.pdbx_description
1 polymer ?
#
loop_
_entity_poly.entity_id
_entity_poly.type
_entity_poly.pdbx_seq_one_letter_code
_entity_poly.pdbx_strand_id
1 'polypeptide(L)'
;MKRFSVALIATSMLMTLVGLGFAKDLSTVGIEEAFIDAVGTCGPSSNVAGSLGKSDDPQVKIELRDALITEAADDAAGVAGSNKAHSDCLKKDLSARGFSDTDMSALPYCVKHDWPDPFTSLGTCVKSHSRLEGAMNKK
;
A
#
# COMPACT_ATOMS: atom_id res chain seq x y z
N MET A 1 -33.66 32.12 -22.85
CA MET A 1 -32.68 32.22 -21.78
C MET A 1 -32.86 31.27 -20.61
N LYS A 2 -33.76 30.31 -20.67
CA LYS A 2 -33.98 29.35 -19.56
C LYS A 2 -33.43 27.93 -19.78
N ARG A 3 -32.62 27.73 -20.82
CA ARG A 3 -32.15 26.37 -21.21
C ARG A 3 -30.69 26.06 -20.84
N PHE A 4 -29.94 26.98 -20.24
CA PHE A 4 -28.52 26.76 -19.93
C PHE A 4 -28.23 26.29 -18.52
N SER A 5 -29.18 26.37 -17.60
CA SER A 5 -28.96 26.04 -16.19
C SER A 5 -29.08 24.54 -15.87
N VAL A 6 -29.74 23.77 -16.71
CA VAL A 6 -29.99 22.33 -16.45
C VAL A 6 -28.80 21.46 -16.86
N ALA A 7 -28.04 21.88 -17.87
CA ALA A 7 -26.88 21.12 -18.35
C ALA A 7 -25.67 21.15 -17.40
N LEU A 8 -25.50 22.25 -16.65
CA LEU A 8 -24.39 22.41 -15.69
C LEU A 8 -24.58 21.56 -14.43
N ILE A 9 -25.82 21.34 -13.98
CA ILE A 9 -26.15 20.57 -12.79
C ILE A 9 -25.95 19.06 -13.06
N ALA A 10 -26.27 18.57 -14.26
CA ALA A 10 -26.09 17.19 -14.65
C ALA A 10 -24.60 16.78 -14.75
N THR A 11 -23.74 17.69 -15.22
CA THR A 11 -22.29 17.43 -15.36
C THR A 11 -21.59 17.38 -14.00
N SER A 12 -22.04 18.19 -13.06
CA SER A 12 -21.51 18.21 -11.68
C SER A 12 -21.88 16.94 -10.91
N MET A 13 -23.07 16.41 -11.08
CA MET A 13 -23.51 15.15 -10.43
C MET A 13 -22.79 13.93 -10.99
N LEU A 14 -22.44 13.90 -12.26
CA LEU A 14 -21.71 12.79 -12.89
C LEU A 14 -20.28 12.69 -12.34
N MET A 15 -19.59 13.80 -12.11
CA MET A 15 -18.24 13.80 -11.52
C MET A 15 -18.23 13.32 -10.07
N THR A 16 -19.26 13.58 -9.30
CA THR A 16 -19.37 13.15 -7.89
C THR A 16 -19.59 11.63 -7.79
N LEU A 17 -20.34 11.04 -8.72
CA LEU A 17 -20.60 9.59 -8.78
C LEU A 17 -19.36 8.78 -9.21
N VAL A 18 -18.52 9.30 -10.09
CA VAL A 18 -17.28 8.67 -10.54
C VAL A 18 -16.24 8.69 -9.43
N GLY A 19 -16.16 9.75 -8.60
CA GLY A 19 -15.26 9.82 -7.44
C GLY A 19 -15.58 8.84 -6.31
N LEU A 20 -16.85 8.46 -6.13
CA LEU A 20 -17.30 7.52 -5.10
C LEU A 20 -17.11 6.04 -5.48
N GLY A 21 -16.96 5.71 -6.76
CA GLY A 21 -16.79 4.34 -7.26
C GLY A 21 -15.38 3.79 -7.13
N PHE A 22 -14.36 4.65 -7.00
CA PHE A 22 -12.95 4.24 -6.99
C PHE A 22 -12.39 3.87 -5.60
N ALA A 23 -13.16 4.05 -4.52
CA ALA A 23 -12.67 3.92 -3.14
C ALA A 23 -12.78 2.50 -2.56
N LYS A 24 -13.25 1.47 -3.30
CA LYS A 24 -13.71 0.24 -2.63
C LYS A 24 -12.94 -1.05 -2.90
N ASP A 25 -12.17 -1.20 -3.98
CA ASP A 25 -11.42 -2.45 -4.21
C ASP A 25 -10.15 -2.21 -5.01
N LEU A 26 -9.01 -2.41 -4.38
CA LEU A 26 -7.75 -2.54 -5.11
C LEU A 26 -7.71 -3.89 -5.82
N SER A 27 -7.51 -3.85 -7.15
CA SER A 27 -7.13 -5.03 -7.92
C SER A 27 -5.76 -5.55 -7.47
N THR A 28 -5.44 -6.80 -7.77
CA THR A 28 -4.14 -7.38 -7.45
C THR A 28 -2.95 -6.57 -7.99
N VAL A 29 -3.09 -5.94 -9.15
CA VAL A 29 -2.08 -5.04 -9.72
C VAL A 29 -1.99 -3.71 -8.96
N GLY A 30 -3.12 -3.16 -8.55
CA GLY A 30 -3.18 -1.91 -7.80
C GLY A 30 -2.57 -1.99 -6.40
N ILE A 31 -2.51 -3.17 -5.79
CA ILE A 31 -1.89 -3.38 -4.47
C ILE A 31 -0.38 -3.08 -4.51
N GLU A 32 0.33 -3.60 -5.48
CA GLU A 32 1.77 -3.35 -5.61
C GLU A 32 2.07 -1.86 -5.81
N GLU A 33 1.38 -1.22 -6.75
CA GLU A 33 1.52 0.21 -7.00
C GLU A 33 1.18 1.05 -5.76
N ALA A 34 0.07 0.74 -5.10
CA ALA A 34 -0.36 1.46 -3.90
C ALA A 34 0.63 1.32 -2.75
N PHE A 35 1.21 0.14 -2.56
CA PHE A 35 2.24 -0.09 -1.54
C PHE A 35 3.51 0.71 -1.84
N ILE A 36 4.02 0.67 -3.07
CA ILE A 36 5.19 1.45 -3.49
C ILE A 36 4.93 2.96 -3.32
N ASP A 37 3.76 3.44 -3.70
CA ASP A 37 3.38 4.85 -3.56
C ASP A 37 3.27 5.28 -2.09
N ALA A 38 2.75 4.42 -1.23
CA ALA A 38 2.68 4.67 0.22
C ALA A 38 4.07 4.74 0.85
N VAL A 39 4.96 3.84 0.47
CA VAL A 39 6.37 3.87 0.89
C VAL A 39 7.04 5.17 0.45
N GLY A 40 6.80 5.61 -0.79
CA GLY A 40 7.30 6.89 -1.28
C GLY A 40 6.73 8.10 -0.53
N THR A 41 5.44 8.07 -0.18
CA THR A 41 4.75 9.16 0.54
C THR A 41 5.23 9.28 1.99
N CYS A 42 5.34 8.18 2.71
CA CYS A 42 5.77 8.17 4.11
C CYS A 42 7.29 8.29 4.29
N GLY A 43 8.05 8.06 3.22
CA GLY A 43 9.50 8.07 3.26
C GLY A 43 10.08 6.88 4.04
N PRO A 44 11.42 6.82 4.18
CA PRO A 44 12.08 5.81 4.98
C PRO A 44 11.84 6.04 6.47
N SER A 45 11.80 4.96 7.26
CA SER A 45 11.82 5.09 8.71
C SER A 45 13.14 5.70 9.19
N SER A 46 13.16 6.17 10.44
CA SER A 46 14.38 6.74 11.03
C SER A 46 15.54 5.74 11.09
N ASN A 47 15.24 4.44 11.12
CA ASN A 47 16.24 3.38 11.18
C ASN A 47 17.00 3.21 9.85
N VAL A 48 16.32 3.38 8.73
CA VAL A 48 16.88 3.21 7.39
C VAL A 48 17.35 4.55 6.78
N ALA A 49 16.71 5.65 7.16
CA ALA A 49 16.98 6.99 6.60
C ALA A 49 18.46 7.40 6.65
N GLY A 50 19.15 7.06 7.75
CA GLY A 50 20.56 7.37 7.94
C GLY A 50 21.52 6.61 7.01
N SER A 51 21.07 5.53 6.40
CA SER A 51 21.90 4.66 5.54
C SER A 51 21.73 4.93 4.05
N LEU A 52 20.59 5.49 3.63
CA LEU A 52 20.22 5.67 2.23
C LEU A 52 21.11 6.65 1.44
N GLY A 53 21.83 7.55 2.10
CA GLY A 53 22.65 8.56 1.42
C GLY A 53 24.17 8.31 1.45
N LYS A 54 24.62 7.17 1.98
CA LYS A 54 26.03 6.97 2.35
C LYS A 54 26.87 6.17 1.35
N SER A 55 26.29 5.58 0.33
CA SER A 55 27.03 4.75 -0.61
C SER A 55 26.61 4.99 -2.05
N ASP A 56 27.59 5.06 -2.95
CA ASP A 56 27.38 5.11 -4.41
C ASP A 56 27.45 3.72 -5.06
N ASP A 57 27.73 2.67 -4.28
CA ASP A 57 27.78 1.28 -4.75
C ASP A 57 26.37 0.80 -5.14
N PRO A 58 26.13 0.35 -6.40
CA PRO A 58 24.84 -0.13 -6.86
C PRO A 58 24.30 -1.30 -6.05
N GLN A 59 25.16 -2.21 -5.59
CA GLN A 59 24.75 -3.37 -4.80
C GLN A 59 24.22 -2.94 -3.41
N VAL A 60 24.91 -2.02 -2.77
CA VAL A 60 24.48 -1.46 -1.48
C VAL A 60 23.14 -0.73 -1.62
N LYS A 61 22.92 -0.01 -2.72
CA LYS A 61 21.63 0.65 -2.99
C LYS A 61 20.48 -0.35 -3.14
N ILE A 62 20.71 -1.50 -3.76
CA ILE A 62 19.70 -2.56 -3.89
C ILE A 62 19.38 -3.14 -2.52
N GLU A 63 20.39 -3.47 -1.72
CA GLU A 63 20.20 -4.01 -0.36
C GLU A 63 19.45 -3.03 0.55
N LEU A 64 19.77 -1.74 0.46
CA LEU A 64 19.07 -0.70 1.21
C LEU A 64 17.61 -0.53 0.76
N ARG A 65 17.36 -0.65 -0.53
CA ARG A 65 15.99 -0.62 -1.08
C ARG A 65 15.17 -1.80 -0.56
N ASP A 66 15.75 -3.00 -0.57
CA ASP A 66 15.07 -4.20 -0.08
C ASP A 66 14.82 -4.10 1.44
N ALA A 67 15.76 -3.58 2.19
CA ALA A 67 15.60 -3.31 3.62
C ALA A 67 14.48 -2.28 3.88
N LEU A 68 14.40 -1.21 3.10
CA LEU A 68 13.35 -0.20 3.20
C LEU A 68 11.96 -0.79 2.97
N ILE A 69 11.81 -1.60 1.93
CA ILE A 69 10.54 -2.24 1.58
C ILE A 69 10.13 -3.24 2.66
N THR A 70 11.06 -4.03 3.18
CA THR A 70 10.81 -4.99 4.25
C THR A 70 10.37 -4.28 5.54
N GLU A 71 11.06 -3.24 5.93
CA GLU A 71 10.71 -2.43 7.11
C GLU A 71 9.35 -1.75 6.95
N ALA A 72 9.07 -1.20 5.78
CA ALA A 72 7.75 -0.60 5.49
C ALA A 72 6.62 -1.63 5.58
N ALA A 73 6.83 -2.85 5.13
CA ALA A 73 5.86 -3.93 5.26
C ALA A 73 5.60 -4.30 6.74
N ASP A 74 6.65 -4.42 7.54
CA ASP A 74 6.55 -4.69 8.98
C ASP A 74 5.84 -3.54 9.72
N ASP A 75 6.17 -2.29 9.39
CA ASP A 75 5.54 -1.12 9.98
C ASP A 75 4.06 -1.00 9.58
N ALA A 76 3.72 -1.28 8.32
CA ALA A 76 2.34 -1.29 7.85
C ALA A 76 1.48 -2.35 8.58
N ALA A 77 2.05 -3.50 8.86
CA ALA A 77 1.39 -4.57 9.63
C ALA A 77 1.35 -4.32 11.14
N GLY A 78 2.14 -3.37 11.64
CA GLY A 78 2.24 -3.11 13.08
C GLY A 78 2.96 -4.20 13.85
N VAL A 79 3.97 -4.81 13.25
CA VAL A 79 4.81 -5.83 13.90
C VAL A 79 5.52 -5.24 15.13
N ALA A 80 5.69 -6.05 16.16
CA ALA A 80 6.34 -5.62 17.39
C ALA A 80 7.76 -5.05 17.12
N GLY A 81 8.05 -3.89 17.67
CA GLY A 81 9.31 -3.17 17.47
C GLY A 81 9.31 -2.22 16.25
N SER A 82 8.21 -2.13 15.50
CA SER A 82 8.09 -1.18 14.40
C SER A 82 8.07 0.28 14.88
N ASN A 83 8.53 1.19 14.02
CA ASN A 83 8.48 2.62 14.29
C ASN A 83 7.04 3.13 14.26
N LYS A 84 6.54 3.61 15.40
CA LYS A 84 5.13 4.02 15.53
C LYS A 84 4.74 5.12 14.56
N ALA A 85 5.53 6.17 14.40
CA ALA A 85 5.22 7.28 13.51
C ALA A 85 5.18 6.84 12.04
N HIS A 86 6.11 6.01 11.62
CA HIS A 86 6.16 5.44 10.27
C HIS A 86 5.00 4.46 10.04
N SER A 87 4.71 3.61 11.03
CA SER A 87 3.55 2.71 11.03
C SER A 87 2.23 3.46 10.87
N ASP A 88 2.02 4.53 11.64
CA ASP A 88 0.81 5.35 11.58
C ASP A 88 0.66 6.01 10.20
N CYS A 89 1.75 6.53 9.62
CA CYS A 89 1.74 7.09 8.27
C CYS A 89 1.34 6.05 7.22
N LEU A 90 1.99 4.89 7.22
CA LEU A 90 1.73 3.81 6.26
C LEU A 90 0.31 3.27 6.37
N LYS A 91 -0.16 2.99 7.58
CA LYS A 91 -1.53 2.52 7.81
C LYS A 91 -2.57 3.52 7.31
N LYS A 92 -2.38 4.78 7.60
CA LYS A 92 -3.27 5.85 7.15
C LYS A 92 -3.30 5.96 5.62
N ASP A 93 -2.13 5.99 5.00
CA ASP A 93 -2.02 6.13 3.55
C ASP A 93 -2.53 4.89 2.80
N LEU A 94 -2.16 3.69 3.26
CA LEU A 94 -2.63 2.44 2.69
C LEU A 94 -4.14 2.26 2.84
N SER A 95 -4.71 2.60 4.00
CA SER A 95 -6.16 2.58 4.20
C SER A 95 -6.87 3.54 3.23
N ALA A 96 -6.33 4.73 3.02
CA ALA A 96 -6.86 5.69 2.06
C ALA A 96 -6.78 5.18 0.61
N ARG A 97 -5.84 4.29 0.31
CA ARG A 97 -5.68 3.65 -1.00
C ARG A 97 -6.50 2.36 -1.16
N GLY A 98 -7.26 1.94 -0.14
CA GLY A 98 -8.16 0.79 -0.19
C GLY A 98 -7.63 -0.51 0.42
N PHE A 99 -6.48 -0.49 1.12
CA PHE A 99 -6.01 -1.64 1.90
C PHE A 99 -6.89 -1.87 3.12
N SER A 100 -7.27 -3.12 3.34
CA SER A 100 -7.86 -3.56 4.61
C SER A 100 -6.77 -3.88 5.65
N ASP A 101 -7.16 -4.04 6.91
CA ASP A 101 -6.24 -4.46 7.97
C ASP A 101 -5.63 -5.84 7.68
N THR A 102 -6.42 -6.76 7.10
CA THR A 102 -5.93 -8.07 6.68
C THR A 102 -4.95 -8.00 5.51
N ASP A 103 -5.16 -7.09 4.57
CA ASP A 103 -4.20 -6.84 3.48
C ASP A 103 -2.86 -6.34 4.04
N MET A 104 -2.88 -5.40 4.98
CA MET A 104 -1.68 -4.87 5.64
C MET A 104 -0.96 -5.95 6.45
N SER A 105 -1.68 -6.78 7.18
CA SER A 105 -1.11 -7.90 7.95
C SER A 105 -0.40 -8.94 7.08
N ALA A 106 -0.80 -9.10 5.83
CA ALA A 106 -0.18 -10.02 4.89
C ALA A 106 1.13 -9.49 4.28
N LEU A 107 1.37 -8.18 4.29
CA LEU A 107 2.53 -7.55 3.64
C LEU A 107 3.89 -8.11 4.11
N PRO A 108 4.17 -8.30 5.40
CA PRO A 108 5.48 -8.81 5.84
C PRO A 108 5.81 -10.17 5.25
N TYR A 109 4.86 -11.09 5.25
CA TYR A 109 5.04 -12.40 4.65
C TYR A 109 5.28 -12.31 3.15
N CYS A 110 4.41 -11.62 2.43
CA CYS A 110 4.46 -11.53 0.98
C CYS A 110 5.71 -10.83 0.47
N VAL A 111 6.17 -9.79 1.15
CA VAL A 111 7.40 -9.07 0.79
C VAL A 111 8.64 -9.94 1.00
N LYS A 112 8.68 -10.72 2.09
CA LYS A 112 9.86 -11.53 2.45
C LYS A 112 9.95 -12.83 1.66
N HIS A 113 8.83 -13.44 1.32
CA HIS A 113 8.80 -14.82 0.78
C HIS A 113 8.45 -14.90 -0.70
N ASP A 114 7.47 -14.10 -1.15
CA ASP A 114 6.90 -14.25 -2.49
C ASP A 114 7.24 -13.09 -3.44
N TRP A 115 7.74 -11.99 -2.93
CA TRP A 115 8.15 -10.86 -3.75
C TRP A 115 9.65 -10.60 -3.57
N PRO A 116 10.43 -10.49 -4.62
CA PRO A 116 10.07 -10.30 -6.03
C PRO A 116 10.07 -11.58 -6.88
N ASP A 117 9.29 -12.59 -6.54
CA ASP A 117 9.15 -13.75 -7.39
C ASP A 117 8.52 -13.35 -8.74
N PRO A 118 9.15 -13.69 -9.89
CA PRO A 118 8.60 -13.36 -11.20
C PRO A 118 7.26 -14.05 -11.51
N PHE A 119 6.91 -15.08 -10.75
CA PHE A 119 5.69 -15.87 -10.97
C PHE A 119 4.53 -15.48 -10.04
N THR A 120 4.80 -14.77 -8.96
CA THR A 120 3.77 -14.37 -7.98
C THR A 120 3.86 -12.87 -7.70
N SER A 121 2.85 -12.11 -8.10
CA SER A 121 2.81 -10.69 -7.79
C SER A 121 2.51 -10.45 -6.30
N LEU A 122 3.01 -9.36 -5.75
CA LEU A 122 2.69 -8.93 -4.38
C LEU A 122 1.18 -8.90 -4.14
N GLY A 123 0.42 -8.37 -5.09
CA GLY A 123 -1.03 -8.29 -5.00
C GLY A 123 -1.72 -9.65 -4.92
N THR A 124 -1.25 -10.63 -5.67
CA THR A 124 -1.78 -12.00 -5.63
C THR A 124 -1.52 -12.64 -4.26
N CYS A 125 -0.31 -12.51 -3.74
CA CYS A 125 0.05 -13.00 -2.41
C CYS A 125 -0.80 -12.36 -1.32
N VAL A 126 -0.88 -11.04 -1.28
CA VAL A 126 -1.66 -10.29 -0.28
C VAL A 126 -3.13 -10.69 -0.29
N LYS A 127 -3.76 -10.78 -1.47
CA LYS A 127 -5.17 -11.19 -1.57
C LYS A 127 -5.40 -12.64 -1.17
N SER A 128 -4.48 -13.54 -1.45
CA SER A 128 -4.57 -14.93 -1.02
C SER A 128 -4.50 -15.07 0.50
N HIS A 129 -3.57 -14.39 1.14
CA HIS A 129 -3.44 -14.36 2.60
C HIS A 129 -4.63 -13.70 3.28
N SER A 130 -5.10 -12.58 2.77
CA SER A 130 -6.27 -11.88 3.29
C SER A 130 -7.53 -12.74 3.26
N ARG A 131 -7.73 -13.54 2.22
CA ARG A 131 -8.84 -14.49 2.13
C ARG A 131 -8.74 -15.63 3.15
N LEU A 132 -7.53 -16.16 3.36
CA LEU A 132 -7.29 -17.23 4.34
C LEU A 132 -7.56 -16.73 5.77
N GLU A 133 -7.06 -15.58 6.15
CA GLU A 133 -7.33 -14.97 7.46
C GLU A 133 -8.81 -14.68 7.65
N GLY A 134 -9.47 -14.13 6.64
CA GLY A 134 -10.92 -13.90 6.67
C GLY A 134 -11.74 -15.17 6.86
N ALA A 135 -11.29 -16.31 6.32
CA ALA A 135 -11.96 -17.60 6.50
C ALA A 135 -11.73 -18.19 7.90
N MET A 136 -10.55 -17.99 8.49
CA MET A 136 -10.24 -18.47 9.85
C MET A 136 -10.97 -17.68 10.95
N ASN A 137 -11.18 -16.39 10.73
CA ASN A 137 -11.85 -15.52 11.71
C ASN A 137 -13.38 -15.62 11.70
N LYS A 138 -13.97 -16.40 10.79
CA LYS A 138 -15.44 -16.64 10.71
C LYS A 138 -15.94 -17.82 11.55
N LYS A 139 -15.07 -18.46 12.31
CA LYS A 139 -15.42 -19.51 13.26
C LYS A 139 -15.53 -18.96 14.69
#